data_50fcc7a112c901f456e53806fae70837
#
_entry.id   50fcc7a112c901f456e53806fae70837
#
_cell.length_a   1.000
_cell.length_b   1.000
_cell.length_c   1.000
_cell.angle_alpha   90.00
_cell.angle_beta   90.00
_cell.angle_gamma   90.00
#
_symmetry.space_group_name_H-M   'P 1'
#
loop_
_entity.id
_entity.type
_entity.pdbx_description
1 polymer ?
#
loop_
_entity_poly.entity_id
_entity_poly.type
_entity_poly.pdbx_seq_one_letter_code
_entity_poly.pdbx_strand_id
1 'polypeptide(L)'
;MRYVVQTFIGAALIWALVACQSGPSQQFIQKVTAEQNDLKVSADQAKAAAEKAASLKKSLEDLKAELGKNWEKVEKDKDLSAQYQTLTQQIMDLEGQANTISSEVQAVLSGAQAFVDGLAQQKKKDEELDKEWGAIREKVSDAAGKLSELGEKLSTLEGEVGNFAETVKGKFAQAKK
;
A
#
# COMPACT_ATOMS: atom_id res chain seq x y z
N MET A 1 23.19 14.59 -7.09
CA MET A 1 22.57 15.49 -8.08
C MET A 1 21.11 15.09 -8.17
N ARG A 2 20.29 15.87 -7.47
CA ARG A 2 19.27 16.78 -8.00
C ARG A 2 18.29 16.10 -8.95
N TYR A 3 17.10 15.79 -8.42
CA TYR A 3 15.86 16.45 -8.87
C TYR A 3 14.81 16.31 -7.78
N VAL A 4 14.71 17.37 -6.98
CA VAL A 4 13.50 17.75 -6.27
C VAL A 4 12.62 18.39 -7.36
N VAL A 5 11.51 17.79 -7.68
CA VAL A 5 10.46 18.47 -8.43
C VAL A 5 9.28 18.67 -7.50
N GLN A 6 9.23 19.89 -7.01
CA GLN A 6 8.07 20.56 -6.48
C GLN A 6 6.85 20.35 -7.38
N THR A 7 5.76 19.93 -6.78
CA THR A 7 4.44 20.29 -7.29
C THR A 7 3.63 20.91 -6.15
N PHE A 8 4.03 22.10 -5.79
CA PHE A 8 3.16 23.07 -5.13
C PHE A 8 2.37 23.80 -6.22
N ILE A 9 1.22 23.29 -6.60
CA ILE A 9 0.20 24.07 -7.32
C ILE A 9 -1.16 23.51 -6.89
N GLY A 10 -1.84 24.25 -6.04
CA GLY A 10 -3.22 23.95 -5.66
C GLY A 10 -3.78 24.64 -4.43
N ALA A 11 -3.06 25.61 -3.91
CA ALA A 11 -3.52 26.32 -2.70
C ALA A 11 -3.80 27.80 -2.92
N ALA A 12 -4.34 28.22 -4.07
CA ALA A 12 -4.58 29.63 -4.34
C ALA A 12 -5.85 29.85 -5.17
N LEU A 13 -7.02 29.48 -4.62
CA LEU A 13 -8.31 30.00 -5.15
C LEU A 13 -9.47 29.78 -4.16
N ILE A 14 -9.30 30.16 -2.88
CA ILE A 14 -10.43 30.31 -1.96
C ILE A 14 -10.30 31.66 -1.23
N TRP A 15 -10.35 32.73 -2.00
CA TRP A 15 -10.52 34.07 -1.48
C TRP A 15 -11.60 34.80 -2.27
N ALA A 16 -12.85 34.46 -2.05
CA ALA A 16 -14.01 35.35 -2.24
C ALA A 16 -15.29 34.54 -2.01
N LEU A 17 -15.85 34.59 -0.84
CA LEU A 17 -17.30 34.51 -0.60
C LEU A 17 -17.55 34.49 0.92
N VAL A 18 -17.23 35.60 1.57
CA VAL A 18 -17.82 35.92 2.87
C VAL A 18 -19.10 36.72 2.59
N ALA A 19 -20.17 35.98 2.34
CA ALA A 19 -21.52 36.52 2.54
C ALA A 19 -22.53 35.37 2.50
N CYS A 20 -23.18 35.15 3.62
CA CYS A 20 -24.29 34.24 3.94
C CYS A 20 -23.92 32.93 4.56
N GLN A 21 -24.21 32.80 5.85
CA GLN A 21 -24.02 31.67 6.78
C GLN A 21 -24.84 30.41 6.42
N SER A 22 -24.56 29.76 5.32
CA SER A 22 -25.23 28.53 4.97
C SER A 22 -24.32 27.50 4.23
N GLY A 23 -23.10 27.35 4.73
CA GLY A 23 -22.16 26.39 4.18
C GLY A 23 -21.16 25.90 5.25
N PRO A 24 -20.28 24.97 4.93
CA PRO A 24 -19.29 24.44 5.86
C PRO A 24 -18.34 25.52 6.37
N SER A 25 -17.97 25.45 7.65
CA SER A 25 -17.00 26.38 8.24
C SER A 25 -15.60 26.15 7.64
N GLN A 26 -14.78 27.19 7.67
CA GLN A 26 -13.37 27.06 7.23
C GLN A 26 -12.60 26.04 8.07
N GLN A 27 -12.91 25.94 9.37
CA GLN A 27 -12.30 24.95 10.24
C GLN A 27 -12.64 23.52 9.83
N PHE A 28 -13.89 23.27 9.44
CA PHE A 28 -14.31 21.98 8.93
C PHE A 28 -13.59 21.61 7.61
N ILE A 29 -13.53 22.55 6.66
CA ILE A 29 -12.82 22.37 5.39
C ILE A 29 -11.35 22.04 5.62
N GLN A 30 -10.67 22.77 6.52
CA GLN A 30 -9.26 22.51 6.85
C GLN A 30 -9.06 21.12 7.47
N LYS A 31 -9.95 20.72 8.41
CA LYS A 31 -9.93 19.38 9.03
C LYS A 31 -10.04 18.29 7.99
N VAL A 32 -11.06 18.37 7.13
CA VAL A 32 -11.31 17.33 6.10
C VAL A 32 -10.18 17.27 5.07
N THR A 33 -9.61 18.42 4.70
CA THR A 33 -8.47 18.49 3.79
C THR A 33 -7.20 17.86 4.41
N ALA A 34 -6.97 18.06 5.70
CA ALA A 34 -5.86 17.43 6.41
C ALA A 34 -6.04 15.89 6.44
N GLU A 35 -7.23 15.43 6.85
CA GLU A 35 -7.56 13.99 6.87
C GLU A 35 -7.47 13.36 5.46
N GLN A 36 -7.81 14.08 4.40
CA GLN A 36 -7.62 13.63 3.02
C GLN A 36 -6.14 13.45 2.64
N ASN A 37 -5.25 14.28 3.17
CA ASN A 37 -3.82 14.12 2.93
C ASN A 37 -3.27 12.85 3.61
N ASP A 38 -3.78 12.50 4.79
CA ASP A 38 -3.41 11.23 5.45
C ASP A 38 -3.86 10.01 4.62
N LEU A 39 -4.97 10.13 3.89
CA LEU A 39 -5.42 9.13 2.92
C LEU A 39 -4.44 8.92 1.75
N LYS A 40 -3.84 9.98 1.26
CA LYS A 40 -2.82 9.89 0.20
C LYS A 40 -1.62 9.09 0.68
N VAL A 41 -1.20 9.30 1.93
CA VAL A 41 -0.12 8.50 2.55
C VAL A 41 -0.49 7.02 2.60
N SER A 42 -1.73 6.70 2.96
CA SER A 42 -2.21 5.30 2.96
C SER A 42 -2.23 4.70 1.55
N ALA A 43 -2.55 5.47 0.52
CA ALA A 43 -2.50 5.02 -0.87
C ALA A 43 -1.07 4.71 -1.33
N ASP A 44 -0.10 5.54 -0.94
CA ASP A 44 1.32 5.32 -1.23
C ASP A 44 1.85 4.08 -0.49
N GLN A 45 1.42 3.86 0.76
CA GLN A 45 1.76 2.66 1.53
C GLN A 45 1.18 1.39 0.89
N ALA A 46 -0.05 1.43 0.40
CA ALA A 46 -0.67 0.30 -0.30
C ALA A 46 0.10 -0.07 -1.57
N LYS A 47 0.51 0.93 -2.34
CA LYS A 47 1.35 0.74 -3.52
C LYS A 47 2.71 0.14 -3.16
N ALA A 48 3.38 0.67 -2.14
CA ALA A 48 4.66 0.16 -1.67
C ALA A 48 4.56 -1.31 -1.19
N ALA A 49 3.45 -1.71 -0.56
CA ALA A 49 3.21 -3.09 -0.16
C ALA A 49 3.09 -4.03 -1.38
N ALA A 50 2.39 -3.61 -2.44
CA ALA A 50 2.30 -4.37 -3.68
C ALA A 50 3.67 -4.51 -4.38
N GLU A 51 4.45 -3.43 -4.43
CA GLU A 51 5.81 -3.44 -4.98
C GLU A 51 6.74 -4.34 -4.17
N LYS A 52 6.60 -4.37 -2.84
CA LYS A 52 7.36 -5.27 -1.97
C LYS A 52 7.03 -6.74 -2.23
N ALA A 53 5.76 -7.09 -2.37
CA ALA A 53 5.34 -8.46 -2.72
C ALA A 53 5.94 -8.90 -4.07
N ALA A 54 5.86 -8.05 -5.09
CA ALA A 54 6.45 -8.32 -6.40
C ALA A 54 7.99 -8.47 -6.33
N SER A 55 8.67 -7.69 -5.47
CA SER A 55 10.10 -7.81 -5.24
C SER A 55 10.49 -9.15 -4.59
N LEU A 56 9.70 -9.66 -3.64
CA LEU A 56 9.92 -10.98 -3.03
C LEU A 56 9.80 -12.12 -4.05
N LYS A 57 8.80 -12.04 -4.93
CA LYS A 57 8.64 -12.99 -6.03
C LYS A 57 9.88 -13.00 -6.94
N LYS A 58 10.33 -11.81 -7.34
CA LYS A 58 11.54 -11.65 -8.14
C LYS A 58 12.77 -12.22 -7.44
N SER A 59 12.90 -12.03 -6.12
CA SER A 59 14.02 -12.59 -5.36
C SER A 59 14.07 -14.12 -5.42
N LEU A 60 12.94 -14.80 -5.39
CA LEU A 60 12.89 -16.27 -5.58
C LEU A 60 13.21 -16.68 -7.02
N GLU A 61 12.76 -15.92 -8.01
CA GLU A 61 13.08 -16.16 -9.42
C GLU A 61 14.57 -15.95 -9.71
N ASP A 62 15.15 -14.89 -9.15
CA ASP A 62 16.59 -14.58 -9.26
C ASP A 62 17.45 -15.68 -8.59
N LEU A 63 17.02 -16.17 -7.41
CA LEU A 63 17.66 -17.31 -6.75
C LEU A 63 17.66 -18.56 -7.63
N LYS A 64 16.52 -18.88 -8.25
CA LYS A 64 16.40 -20.01 -9.17
C LYS A 64 17.33 -19.84 -10.37
N ALA A 65 17.41 -18.65 -10.95
CA ALA A 65 18.29 -18.34 -12.06
C ALA A 65 19.77 -18.42 -11.67
N GLU A 66 20.14 -17.91 -10.49
CA GLU A 66 21.52 -17.96 -9.96
C GLU A 66 22.01 -19.41 -9.78
N LEU A 67 21.18 -20.29 -9.29
CA LEU A 67 21.50 -21.70 -9.08
C LEU A 67 21.57 -22.50 -10.39
N GLY A 68 20.85 -22.08 -11.42
CA GLY A 68 20.85 -22.73 -12.73
C GLY A 68 20.61 -24.24 -12.63
N LYS A 69 21.57 -25.06 -13.11
CA LYS A 69 21.47 -26.53 -13.06
C LYS A 69 21.38 -27.10 -11.64
N ASN A 70 21.87 -26.41 -10.63
CA ASN A 70 21.76 -26.88 -9.24
C ASN A 70 20.32 -26.78 -8.72
N TRP A 71 19.45 -26.01 -9.39
CA TRP A 71 18.04 -25.92 -9.02
C TRP A 71 17.33 -27.29 -9.09
N GLU A 72 17.70 -28.16 -10.01
CA GLU A 72 17.16 -29.53 -10.06
C GLU A 72 17.38 -30.32 -8.76
N LYS A 73 18.45 -30.01 -8.00
CA LYS A 73 18.70 -30.62 -6.69
C LYS A 73 17.75 -30.08 -5.62
N VAL A 74 17.36 -28.80 -5.71
CA VAL A 74 16.33 -28.19 -4.85
C VAL A 74 14.97 -28.85 -5.12
N GLU A 75 14.61 -29.04 -6.39
CA GLU A 75 13.35 -29.69 -6.78
C GLU A 75 13.27 -31.18 -6.35
N LYS A 76 14.41 -31.89 -6.28
CA LYS A 76 14.49 -33.27 -5.81
C LYS A 76 14.54 -33.40 -4.29
N ASP A 77 14.88 -32.33 -3.59
CA ASP A 77 14.87 -32.25 -2.13
C ASP A 77 13.44 -31.95 -1.66
N LYS A 78 12.78 -32.93 -1.05
CA LYS A 78 11.36 -32.82 -0.69
C LYS A 78 11.06 -31.62 0.22
N ASP A 79 11.95 -31.37 1.18
CA ASP A 79 11.72 -30.30 2.17
C ASP A 79 11.93 -28.92 1.53
N LEU A 80 12.98 -28.74 0.76
CA LEU A 80 13.25 -27.48 0.05
C LEU A 80 12.23 -27.19 -1.05
N SER A 81 11.81 -28.23 -1.78
CA SER A 81 10.77 -28.09 -2.81
C SER A 81 9.44 -27.67 -2.20
N ALA A 82 9.04 -28.32 -1.08
CA ALA A 82 7.82 -27.95 -0.36
C ALA A 82 7.90 -26.52 0.20
N GLN A 83 9.04 -26.12 0.77
CA GLN A 83 9.26 -24.78 1.29
C GLN A 83 9.18 -23.72 0.18
N TYR A 84 9.81 -23.98 -0.96
CA TYR A 84 9.73 -23.09 -2.13
C TYR A 84 8.29 -22.91 -2.62
N GLN A 85 7.53 -23.99 -2.72
CA GLN A 85 6.12 -23.91 -3.12
C GLN A 85 5.30 -23.11 -2.13
N THR A 86 5.51 -23.33 -0.84
CA THR A 86 4.83 -22.59 0.23
C THR A 86 5.13 -21.09 0.14
N LEU A 87 6.41 -20.70 0.03
CA LEU A 87 6.83 -19.30 -0.11
C LEU A 87 6.22 -18.67 -1.37
N THR A 88 6.25 -19.38 -2.48
CA THR A 88 5.67 -18.89 -3.73
C THR A 88 4.17 -18.62 -3.59
N GLN A 89 3.43 -19.55 -2.96
CA GLN A 89 2.00 -19.38 -2.73
C GLN A 89 1.71 -18.21 -1.78
N GLN A 90 2.44 -18.11 -0.68
CA GLN A 90 2.29 -17.00 0.27
C GLN A 90 2.56 -15.64 -0.40
N ILE A 91 3.59 -15.54 -1.25
CA ILE A 91 3.87 -14.32 -2.02
C ILE A 91 2.69 -13.97 -2.93
N MET A 92 2.15 -14.93 -3.67
CA MET A 92 1.01 -14.71 -4.57
C MET A 92 -0.24 -14.25 -3.79
N ASP A 93 -0.50 -14.85 -2.65
CA ASP A 93 -1.63 -14.49 -1.80
C ASP A 93 -1.49 -13.07 -1.24
N LEU A 94 -0.28 -12.68 -0.79
CA LEU A 94 -0.01 -11.33 -0.30
C LEU A 94 0.00 -10.29 -1.43
N GLU A 95 0.47 -10.63 -2.63
CA GLU A 95 0.38 -9.78 -3.81
C GLU A 95 -1.10 -9.51 -4.16
N GLY A 96 -1.95 -10.53 -4.13
CA GLY A 96 -3.39 -10.40 -4.33
C GLY A 96 -4.06 -9.52 -3.27
N GLN A 97 -3.72 -9.71 -1.99
CA GLN A 97 -4.21 -8.87 -0.89
C GLN A 97 -3.76 -7.40 -1.05
N ALA A 98 -2.48 -7.18 -1.38
CA ALA A 98 -1.93 -5.84 -1.60
C ALA A 98 -2.66 -5.09 -2.73
N ASN A 99 -2.91 -5.76 -3.85
CA ASN A 99 -3.64 -5.19 -4.98
C ASN A 99 -5.10 -4.87 -4.63
N THR A 100 -5.75 -5.72 -3.85
CA THR A 100 -7.13 -5.50 -3.37
C THR A 100 -7.17 -4.27 -2.46
N ILE A 101 -6.30 -4.20 -1.45
CA ILE A 101 -6.23 -3.07 -0.52
C ILE A 101 -5.89 -1.78 -1.29
N SER A 102 -4.96 -1.83 -2.24
CA SER A 102 -4.61 -0.68 -3.08
C SER A 102 -5.83 -0.16 -3.84
N SER A 103 -6.64 -1.05 -4.40
CA SER A 103 -7.87 -0.68 -5.11
C SER A 103 -8.93 -0.09 -4.16
N GLU A 104 -9.09 -0.66 -2.97
CA GLU A 104 -10.00 -0.15 -1.94
C GLU A 104 -9.59 1.26 -1.49
N VAL A 105 -8.31 1.48 -1.21
CA VAL A 105 -7.77 2.79 -0.78
C VAL A 105 -7.94 3.83 -1.88
N GLN A 106 -7.69 3.47 -3.15
CA GLN A 106 -7.91 4.38 -4.28
C GLN A 106 -9.37 4.77 -4.44
N ALA A 107 -10.30 3.83 -4.24
CA ALA A 107 -11.73 4.13 -4.29
C ALA A 107 -12.14 5.09 -3.15
N VAL A 108 -11.63 4.87 -1.93
CA VAL A 108 -11.87 5.75 -0.78
C VAL A 108 -11.27 7.14 -1.03
N LEU A 109 -10.04 7.22 -1.56
CA LEU A 109 -9.38 8.48 -1.89
C LEU A 109 -10.17 9.27 -2.94
N SER A 110 -10.68 8.59 -3.97
CA SER A 110 -11.53 9.22 -5.00
C SER A 110 -12.83 9.77 -4.41
N GLY A 111 -13.46 9.02 -3.50
CA GLY A 111 -14.65 9.47 -2.77
C GLY A 111 -14.37 10.66 -1.86
N ALA A 112 -13.24 10.64 -1.16
CA ALA A 112 -12.77 11.74 -0.33
C ALA A 112 -12.50 13.02 -1.15
N GLN A 113 -11.87 12.87 -2.31
CA GLN A 113 -11.63 13.99 -3.21
C GLN A 113 -12.94 14.60 -3.71
N ALA A 114 -13.88 13.77 -4.17
CA ALA A 114 -15.18 14.25 -4.62
C ALA A 114 -15.97 14.97 -3.51
N PHE A 115 -15.87 14.48 -2.26
CA PHE A 115 -16.47 15.13 -1.11
C PHE A 115 -15.85 16.50 -0.86
N VAL A 116 -14.52 16.61 -0.82
CA VAL A 116 -13.80 17.87 -0.61
C VAL A 116 -14.10 18.88 -1.71
N ASP A 117 -14.08 18.46 -2.98
CA ASP A 117 -14.36 19.30 -4.13
C ASP A 117 -15.82 19.84 -4.11
N GLY A 118 -16.73 19.05 -3.56
CA GLY A 118 -18.14 19.42 -3.41
C GLY A 118 -18.42 20.38 -2.24
N LEU A 119 -17.52 20.52 -1.24
CA LEU A 119 -17.78 21.27 -0.02
C LEU A 119 -18.16 22.73 -0.26
N ALA A 120 -17.53 23.38 -1.22
CA ALA A 120 -17.80 24.81 -1.52
C ALA A 120 -19.23 25.07 -2.02
N GLN A 121 -19.92 24.05 -2.50
CA GLN A 121 -21.29 24.14 -3.03
C GLN A 121 -22.34 23.62 -2.01
N GLN A 122 -21.91 23.07 -0.89
CA GLN A 122 -22.79 22.51 0.14
C GLN A 122 -23.43 23.63 0.95
N LYS A 123 -24.73 23.47 1.20
CA LYS A 123 -25.51 24.33 2.10
C LYS A 123 -25.75 23.66 3.47
N LYS A 124 -25.15 22.47 3.68
CA LYS A 124 -25.26 21.71 4.92
C LYS A 124 -24.37 22.29 6.00
N LYS A 125 -24.79 22.08 7.25
CA LYS A 125 -23.98 22.46 8.43
C LYS A 125 -22.85 21.45 8.64
N ASP A 126 -21.82 21.87 9.35
CA ASP A 126 -20.65 21.02 9.68
C ASP A 126 -21.04 19.69 10.32
N GLU A 127 -22.05 19.66 11.19
CA GLU A 127 -22.52 18.42 11.85
C GLU A 127 -23.06 17.38 10.87
N GLU A 128 -23.77 17.79 9.82
CA GLU A 128 -24.30 16.90 8.80
C GLU A 128 -23.18 16.40 7.89
N LEU A 129 -22.27 17.29 7.52
CA LEU A 129 -21.09 16.98 6.70
C LEU A 129 -20.09 16.09 7.46
N ASP A 130 -19.92 16.28 8.77
CA ASP A 130 -19.06 15.42 9.60
C ASP A 130 -19.58 13.99 9.70
N LYS A 131 -20.90 13.79 9.69
CA LYS A 131 -21.50 12.46 9.62
C LYS A 131 -21.22 11.78 8.26
N GLU A 132 -21.36 12.53 7.16
CA GLU A 132 -21.06 12.01 5.82
C GLU A 132 -19.55 11.69 5.69
N TRP A 133 -18.70 12.57 6.18
CA TRP A 133 -17.25 12.36 6.23
C TRP A 133 -16.87 11.21 7.15
N GLY A 134 -17.62 10.97 8.23
CA GLY A 134 -17.44 9.87 9.15
C GLY A 134 -17.42 8.52 8.46
N ALA A 135 -18.28 8.31 7.47
CA ALA A 135 -18.30 7.08 6.69
C ALA A 135 -17.03 6.89 5.82
N ILE A 136 -16.43 7.97 5.35
CA ILE A 136 -15.14 7.93 4.65
C ILE A 136 -14.04 7.59 5.65
N ARG A 137 -14.03 8.24 6.81
CA ARG A 137 -13.05 8.05 7.89
C ARG A 137 -13.02 6.61 8.41
N GLU A 138 -14.19 5.97 8.53
CA GLU A 138 -14.30 4.56 8.92
C GLU A 138 -13.61 3.63 7.90
N LYS A 139 -13.86 3.84 6.61
CA LYS A 139 -13.20 3.07 5.55
C LYS A 139 -11.69 3.27 5.53
N VAL A 140 -11.21 4.47 5.85
CA VAL A 140 -9.79 4.78 6.01
C VAL A 140 -9.17 3.98 7.13
N SER A 141 -9.81 4.00 8.30
CA SER A 141 -9.34 3.25 9.47
C SER A 141 -9.26 1.75 9.19
N ASP A 142 -10.26 1.19 8.50
CA ASP A 142 -10.28 -0.21 8.08
C ASP A 142 -9.12 -0.52 7.11
N ALA A 143 -8.93 0.33 6.11
CA ALA A 143 -7.83 0.18 5.16
C ALA A 143 -6.46 0.28 5.82
N ALA A 144 -6.27 1.22 6.76
CA ALA A 144 -5.03 1.36 7.52
C ALA A 144 -4.73 0.13 8.38
N GLY A 145 -5.74 -0.46 9.02
CA GLY A 145 -5.61 -1.73 9.74
C GLY A 145 -5.14 -2.87 8.83
N LYS A 146 -5.80 -3.03 7.68
CA LYS A 146 -5.41 -4.05 6.68
C LYS A 146 -3.98 -3.84 6.16
N LEU A 147 -3.56 -2.58 5.95
CA LEU A 147 -2.20 -2.25 5.51
C LEU A 147 -1.15 -2.59 6.57
N SER A 148 -1.44 -2.35 7.85
CA SER A 148 -0.55 -2.72 8.95
C SER A 148 -0.33 -4.23 9.00
N GLU A 149 -1.42 -5.01 8.97
CA GLU A 149 -1.35 -6.47 8.96
C GLU A 149 -0.59 -7.01 7.73
N LEU A 150 -0.84 -6.43 6.57
CA LEU A 150 -0.13 -6.80 5.34
C LEU A 150 1.36 -6.51 5.45
N GLY A 151 1.73 -5.36 6.03
CA GLY A 151 3.12 -4.96 6.25
C GLY A 151 3.87 -5.94 7.15
N GLU A 152 3.25 -6.40 8.23
CA GLU A 152 3.81 -7.41 9.14
C GLU A 152 4.02 -8.76 8.43
N LYS A 153 3.00 -9.22 7.67
CA LYS A 153 3.10 -10.46 6.90
C LYS A 153 4.20 -10.40 5.84
N LEU A 154 4.30 -9.29 5.12
CA LEU A 154 5.36 -9.07 4.12
C LEU A 154 6.75 -9.03 4.76
N SER A 155 6.90 -8.46 5.94
CA SER A 155 8.17 -8.44 6.66
C SER A 155 8.59 -9.84 7.14
N THR A 156 7.64 -10.63 7.64
CA THR A 156 7.87 -12.02 8.03
C THR A 156 8.31 -12.85 6.83
N LEU A 157 7.57 -12.73 5.72
CA LEU A 157 7.85 -13.48 4.51
C LEU A 157 9.20 -13.09 3.87
N GLU A 158 9.62 -11.83 3.97
CA GLU A 158 10.95 -11.38 3.56
C GLU A 158 12.05 -12.12 4.31
N GLY A 159 11.89 -12.27 5.64
CA GLY A 159 12.81 -13.06 6.46
C GLY A 159 12.83 -14.55 6.05
N GLU A 160 11.67 -15.14 5.78
CA GLU A 160 11.56 -16.53 5.35
C GLU A 160 12.21 -16.76 3.98
N VAL A 161 12.00 -15.86 3.02
CA VAL A 161 12.64 -15.89 1.69
C VAL A 161 14.16 -15.75 1.83
N GLY A 162 14.63 -14.86 2.70
CA GLY A 162 16.06 -14.70 3.01
C GLY A 162 16.68 -15.99 3.56
N ASN A 163 16.06 -16.57 4.58
CA ASN A 163 16.51 -17.82 5.21
C ASN A 163 16.51 -19.00 4.20
N PHE A 164 15.49 -19.09 3.36
CA PHE A 164 15.43 -20.08 2.31
C PHE A 164 16.59 -19.92 1.32
N ALA A 165 16.84 -18.67 0.87
CA ALA A 165 17.93 -18.37 -0.05
C ALA A 165 19.30 -18.73 0.53
N GLU A 166 19.56 -18.40 1.79
CA GLU A 166 20.80 -18.76 2.50
C GLU A 166 20.95 -20.28 2.63
N THR A 167 19.90 -21.01 2.99
CA THR A 167 19.88 -22.45 3.13
C THR A 167 20.22 -23.14 1.80
N VAL A 168 19.57 -22.71 0.72
CA VAL A 168 19.76 -23.27 -0.62
C VAL A 168 21.18 -22.96 -1.15
N LYS A 169 21.65 -21.73 -0.99
CA LYS A 169 23.02 -21.34 -1.36
C LYS A 169 24.08 -22.13 -0.56
N GLY A 170 23.90 -22.22 0.75
CA GLY A 170 24.80 -22.99 1.60
C GLY A 170 24.89 -24.45 1.20
N LYS A 171 23.75 -25.07 0.84
CA LYS A 171 23.68 -26.50 0.47
C LYS A 171 24.20 -26.79 -0.94
N PHE A 172 24.02 -25.87 -1.90
CA PHE A 172 24.25 -26.16 -3.32
C PHE A 172 25.27 -25.25 -4.02
N ALA A 173 25.64 -24.09 -3.44
CA ALA A 173 26.64 -23.20 -4.05
C ALA A 173 28.09 -23.72 -3.89
N GLN A 174 28.36 -24.56 -2.89
CA GLN A 174 29.71 -25.11 -2.66
C GLN A 174 30.12 -26.24 -3.62
N ALA A 175 29.26 -26.62 -4.57
CA ALA A 175 29.57 -27.68 -5.54
C ALA A 175 30.39 -27.20 -6.76
N LYS A 176 31.02 -26.02 -6.68
CA LYS A 176 31.96 -25.49 -7.69
C LYS A 176 33.41 -25.64 -7.24
N LYS A 177 33.84 -26.81 -6.80
CA LYS A 177 35.26 -27.14 -6.75
C LYS A 177 35.54 -28.37 -7.59
#